data_cee32723312194e03c0b08e8c60abc33
#
_entry.id   cee32723312194e03c0b08e8c60abc33
#
_cell.length_a   1.000
_cell.length_b   1.000
_cell.length_c   1.000
_cell.angle_alpha   90.00
_cell.angle_beta   90.00
_cell.angle_gamma   90.00
#
_symmetry.space_group_name_H-M   'P 1'
#
loop_
_entity.id
_entity.type
_entity.pdbx_description
1 polymer ?
#
loop_
_entity_poly.entity_id
_entity_poly.type
_entity_poly.pdbx_seq_one_letter_code
_entity_poly.pdbx_strand_id
1 'polypeptide(L)' 'MIMGMSFGEPITVPPGAQITIKNDDSAEHSVTSDTAGKFDVDVDGNEQGTLTAPTEPGEYAYHCTYHPSMHGTLIVK' A
#
# COMPACT_ATOMS: atom_id res chain seq x y z
N MET A 1 1.17 3.52 -5.92
CA MET A 1 0.95 3.21 -7.34
C MET A 1 1.36 1.78 -7.62
N ILE A 2 0.52 1.02 -8.26
CA ILE A 2 0.78 -0.40 -8.58
C ILE A 2 0.83 -0.54 -10.09
N MET A 3 1.94 -1.05 -10.60
CA MET A 3 2.11 -1.29 -12.04
C MET A 3 3.13 -2.39 -12.24
N GLY A 4 2.86 -3.33 -13.16
CA GLY A 4 3.78 -4.41 -13.47
C GLY A 4 4.06 -5.32 -12.28
N MET A 5 3.06 -5.55 -11.41
CA MET A 5 3.19 -6.37 -10.23
C MET A 5 4.22 -5.81 -9.22
N SER A 6 4.33 -4.49 -9.17
CA SER A 6 5.28 -3.80 -8.28
C SER A 6 4.64 -2.58 -7.64
N PHE A 7 4.97 -2.31 -6.38
CA PHE A 7 4.51 -1.11 -5.70
C PHE A 7 5.37 0.13 -5.99
N GLY A 8 6.53 -0.06 -6.58
CA GLY A 8 7.45 1.04 -6.83
C GLY A 8 8.31 1.37 -5.61
N GLU A 9 8.74 2.61 -5.50
CA GLU A 9 9.65 3.05 -4.45
C GLU A 9 8.92 3.33 -3.14
N PRO A 10 9.64 3.35 -2.00
CA PRO A 10 9.04 3.70 -0.70
C PRO A 10 8.33 5.05 -0.76
N ILE A 11 7.23 5.15 -0.02
CA ILE A 11 6.40 6.34 0.04
C ILE A 11 6.58 6.99 1.40
N THR A 12 6.87 8.30 1.42
CA THR A 12 6.99 9.06 2.67
C THR A 12 5.82 10.01 2.81
N VAL A 13 5.10 9.94 3.94
CA VAL A 13 3.90 10.75 4.18
C VAL A 13 3.87 11.23 5.63
N PRO A 14 3.12 12.31 5.93
CA PRO A 14 2.86 12.71 7.32
C PRO A 14 1.92 11.72 8.01
N PRO A 15 1.93 11.69 9.36
CA PRO A 15 1.01 10.83 10.11
C PRO A 15 -0.45 11.12 9.77
N GLY A 16 -1.23 10.06 9.60
CA GLY A 16 -2.65 10.18 9.31
C GLY A 16 -3.00 10.62 7.90
N ALA A 17 -2.02 10.75 7.01
CA ALA A 17 -2.27 11.20 5.64
C ALA A 17 -3.12 10.18 4.88
N GLN A 18 -3.98 10.69 3.98
CA GLN A 18 -4.73 9.84 3.07
C GLN A 18 -3.93 9.67 1.78
N ILE A 19 -3.77 8.42 1.37
CA ILE A 19 -2.96 8.06 0.20
C ILE A 19 -3.88 7.39 -0.82
N THR A 20 -3.88 7.90 -2.04
CA THR A 20 -4.61 7.26 -3.14
C THR A 20 -3.73 6.17 -3.74
N ILE A 21 -4.23 4.95 -3.74
CA ILE A 21 -3.54 3.81 -4.34
C ILE A 21 -4.20 3.54 -5.69
N LYS A 22 -3.44 3.73 -6.75
CA LYS A 22 -3.92 3.50 -8.10
C LYS A 22 -3.35 2.18 -8.62
N ASN A 23 -4.23 1.26 -8.98
CA ASN A 23 -3.83 -0.03 -9.54
C ASN A 23 -3.95 0.03 -11.07
N ASP A 24 -2.81 0.14 -11.74
CA ASP A 24 -2.76 0.18 -13.19
C ASP A 24 -2.66 -1.21 -13.83
N ASP A 25 -2.59 -2.26 -13.01
CA ASP A 25 -2.64 -3.63 -13.50
C ASP A 25 -4.08 -4.10 -13.64
N SER A 26 -4.31 -5.12 -14.47
CA SER A 26 -5.64 -5.71 -14.62
C SER A 26 -5.96 -6.70 -13.50
N ALA A 27 -4.97 -7.11 -12.71
CA ALA A 27 -5.15 -8.02 -11.60
C ALA A 27 -5.48 -7.24 -10.32
N GLU A 28 -6.26 -7.86 -9.43
CA GLU A 28 -6.52 -7.29 -8.11
C GLU A 28 -5.26 -7.31 -7.26
N HIS A 29 -5.02 -6.23 -6.53
CA HIS A 29 -3.91 -6.12 -5.60
C HIS A 29 -4.40 -5.61 -4.26
N SER A 30 -3.59 -5.79 -3.22
CA SER A 30 -3.86 -5.18 -1.93
C SER A 30 -2.62 -4.45 -1.44
N VAL A 31 -2.83 -3.50 -0.53
CA VAL A 31 -1.76 -2.86 0.23
C VAL A 31 -2.04 -3.22 1.68
N THR A 32 -1.36 -4.25 2.16
CA THR A 32 -1.62 -4.84 3.47
C THR A 32 -0.36 -4.76 4.32
N SER A 33 -0.48 -4.13 5.49
CA SER A 33 0.66 -4.02 6.40
C SER A 33 1.11 -5.41 6.85
N ASP A 34 2.44 -5.62 6.89
CA ASP A 34 3.02 -6.84 7.45
C ASP A 34 2.71 -6.95 8.95
N THR A 35 2.47 -5.81 9.62
CA THR A 35 2.04 -5.79 11.00
C THR A 35 0.52 -5.72 11.03
N ALA A 36 -0.12 -6.73 11.60
CA ALA A 36 -1.57 -6.84 11.61
C ALA A 36 -2.23 -5.59 12.22
N GLY A 37 -3.32 -5.15 11.59
CA GLY A 37 -4.15 -4.07 12.12
C GLY A 37 -3.67 -2.65 11.80
N LYS A 38 -2.57 -2.47 11.07
CA LYS A 38 -2.10 -1.13 10.73
C LYS A 38 -2.84 -0.54 9.51
N PHE A 39 -2.90 -1.29 8.43
CA PHE A 39 -3.70 -0.92 7.26
C PHE A 39 -3.90 -2.13 6.36
N ASP A 40 -4.99 -2.10 5.59
CA ASP A 40 -5.33 -3.19 4.67
C ASP A 40 -6.33 -2.65 3.66
N VAL A 41 -5.91 -2.47 2.42
CA VAL A 41 -6.75 -1.92 1.35
C VAL A 41 -6.67 -2.82 0.13
N ASP A 42 -7.82 -3.27 -0.36
CA ASP A 42 -7.92 -4.02 -1.61
C ASP A 42 -8.22 -3.05 -2.74
N VAL A 43 -7.55 -3.23 -3.88
CA VAL A 43 -7.76 -2.40 -5.06
C VAL A 43 -7.95 -3.31 -6.27
N ASP A 44 -9.14 -3.30 -6.84
CA ASP A 44 -9.46 -4.09 -8.03
C ASP A 44 -8.63 -3.63 -9.22
N GLY A 45 -8.52 -4.49 -10.21
CA GLY A 45 -7.78 -4.15 -11.43
C GLY A 45 -8.29 -2.89 -12.09
N ASN A 46 -7.38 -2.00 -12.48
CA ASN A 46 -7.67 -0.71 -13.12
C ASN A 46 -8.54 0.23 -12.28
N GLU A 47 -8.59 0.01 -10.97
CA GLU A 47 -9.34 0.84 -10.02
C GLU A 47 -8.38 1.56 -9.07
N GLN A 48 -8.94 2.34 -8.17
CA GLN A 48 -8.14 3.01 -7.14
C GLN A 48 -8.83 2.89 -5.78
N GLY A 49 -8.03 2.95 -4.73
CA GLY A 49 -8.51 2.91 -3.35
C GLY A 49 -7.82 3.98 -2.54
N THR A 50 -8.28 4.18 -1.31
CA THR A 50 -7.68 5.14 -0.38
C THR A 50 -7.18 4.42 0.86
N LEU A 51 -5.94 4.72 1.24
CA LEU A 51 -5.31 4.20 2.44
C LEU A 51 -5.04 5.35 3.39
N THR A 52 -5.38 5.19 4.67
CA THR A 52 -5.05 6.17 5.69
C THR A 52 -3.78 5.70 6.42
N ALA A 53 -2.74 6.53 6.38
CA ALA A 53 -1.47 6.20 7.02
C ALA A 53 -1.64 6.10 8.53
N PRO A 54 -0.85 5.24 9.21
CA PRO A 54 -0.83 5.22 10.67
C PRO A 54 -0.44 6.59 11.24
N THR A 55 -0.87 6.87 12.46
CA THR A 55 -0.56 8.13 13.13
C THR A 55 0.78 8.10 13.86
N GLU A 56 1.35 6.92 14.08
CA GLU A 56 2.67 6.79 14.68
C GLU A 56 3.76 6.86 13.61
N PRO A 57 4.77 7.73 13.78
CA PRO A 57 5.90 7.76 12.85
C PRO A 57 6.66 6.43 12.86
N GLY A 58 7.17 6.04 11.71
CA GLY A 58 7.95 4.82 11.58
C GLY A 58 7.92 4.30 10.15
N GLU A 59 8.56 3.15 9.94
CA GLU A 59 8.56 2.46 8.67
C GLU A 59 7.63 1.26 8.76
N TYR A 60 6.75 1.15 7.79
CA TYR A 60 5.75 0.08 7.74
C TYR A 60 5.92 -0.70 6.45
N ALA A 61 6.43 -1.92 6.56
CA ALA A 61 6.49 -2.82 5.42
C ALA A 61 5.09 -3.31 5.09
N TYR A 62 4.80 -3.46 3.80
CA TYR A 62 3.51 -4.00 3.35
C TYR A 62 3.70 -4.95 2.18
N HIS A 63 2.66 -5.72 1.92
CA HIS A 63 2.66 -6.73 0.87
C HIS A 63 1.28 -6.78 0.20
N CYS A 64 1.22 -7.47 -0.92
CA CYS A 64 -0.04 -7.80 -1.59
C CYS A 64 -0.47 -9.21 -1.19
N THR A 65 -1.67 -9.37 -0.63
CA THR A 65 -2.14 -10.70 -0.20
C THR A 65 -2.39 -11.65 -1.36
N TYR A 66 -2.68 -11.10 -2.54
CA TYR A 66 -2.93 -11.90 -3.75
C TYR A 66 -1.63 -12.28 -4.47
N HIS A 67 -0.57 -11.54 -4.23
CA HIS A 67 0.74 -11.72 -4.86
C HIS A 67 1.82 -11.55 -3.80
N PRO A 68 2.10 -12.58 -2.98
CA PRO A 68 2.97 -12.43 -1.80
C PRO A 68 4.40 -11.98 -2.10
N SER A 69 4.85 -12.07 -3.34
CA SER A 69 6.18 -11.56 -3.72
C SER A 69 6.21 -10.04 -3.88
N MET A 70 5.06 -9.37 -3.89
CA MET A 70 4.99 -7.91 -3.99
C MET A 70 5.13 -7.30 -2.59
N HIS A 71 6.18 -6.51 -2.41
CA HIS A 71 6.48 -5.84 -1.14
C HIS A 71 6.76 -4.36 -1.36
N GLY A 72 6.48 -3.56 -0.37
CA GLY A 72 6.80 -2.14 -0.39
C GLY A 72 6.98 -1.62 1.03
N THR A 73 7.29 -0.34 1.16
CA THR A 73 7.51 0.31 2.46
C THR A 73 6.81 1.66 2.48
N LEU A 74 6.06 1.90 3.55
CA LEU A 74 5.45 3.18 3.84
C LEU A 74 6.22 3.82 4.98
N ILE A 75 6.71 5.05 4.77
CA ILE A 75 7.46 5.79 5.77
C ILE A 75 6.58 6.92 6.27
N VAL A 76 6.32 6.94 7.58
CA VAL A 76 5.50 7.97 8.23
C VAL A 76 6.43 8.82 9.10
N LYS A 77 6.50 10.10 8.81
CA LYS A 77 7.33 11.02 9.61
C LYS A 77 6.93 12.50 9.50
#